data_06c847d329593dc54ad1068f8839f42a
#
_entry.id   06c847d329593dc54ad1068f8839f42a
#
_cell.length_a   1.000
_cell.length_b   1.000
_cell.length_c   1.000
_cell.angle_alpha   90.00
_cell.angle_beta   90.00
_cell.angle_gamma   90.00
#
_symmetry.space_group_name_H-M   'P 1'
#
loop_
_entity.id
_entity.type
_entity.pdbx_description
1 polymer ?
#
loop_
_entity_poly.entity_id
_entity_poly.type
_entity_poly.pdbx_seq_one_letter_code
_entity_poly.pdbx_strand_id
1 'polypeptide(L)'
;MRAEVIAIGDELTTGQRLDTNSQWISRELAVLGIETAFHTTTTDSLDDGVVVFRTAVERAELVVVTGGLGPTADDLTRDVLAAVANEPLELCPRALAAVEARFAKRAAPMPESNRRQAMFPRTSRVIPNPEGTAPGIDIEIPRRAGGTSRVFALPGVPAEMKTMWAATVLPALVAGRPDAATIRFRRIKCFGAGESAIEAMLPDLIRRGRDPLVGITAHEATITLRIVARGADEAACLAKIAPTEALIRAALGDLVYGVEDDEIEDAALAAIARAGSTLATAEIATCGQIAALFASAEARGHRAGLRRGLVLPESDAAAALPLAERVRQEAGATHGLGVGPIRAIDGVELIEIGLVGPEGVQLVEHRLGGAGTVRMSRAAKTAIDLVRKTVQLGVSASP
;
A
#
# COMPACT_ATOMS: atom_id res chain seq x y z
N MET A 1 -6.06 -17.28 16.29
CA MET A 1 -6.42 -17.78 14.94
C MET A 1 -5.36 -17.31 13.96
N ARG A 2 -4.78 -18.24 13.22
CA ARG A 2 -3.79 -17.96 12.16
C ARG A 2 -4.49 -18.11 10.82
N ALA A 3 -4.16 -17.22 9.90
CA ALA A 3 -4.68 -17.24 8.54
C ALA A 3 -3.60 -17.48 7.50
N GLU A 4 -4.01 -18.00 6.36
CA GLU A 4 -3.25 -18.06 5.13
C GLU A 4 -4.06 -17.40 4.01
N VAL A 5 -3.39 -16.63 3.16
CA VAL A 5 -3.99 -16.08 1.95
C VAL A 5 -3.39 -16.79 0.74
N ILE A 6 -4.25 -17.30 -0.14
CA ILE A 6 -3.88 -17.98 -1.38
C ILE A 6 -4.32 -17.11 -2.56
N ALA A 7 -3.39 -16.76 -3.44
CA ALA A 7 -3.67 -16.11 -4.72
C ALA A 7 -3.48 -17.11 -5.86
N ILE A 8 -4.44 -17.16 -6.79
CA ILE A 8 -4.43 -18.07 -7.92
C ILE A 8 -4.35 -17.26 -9.21
N GLY A 9 -3.43 -17.62 -10.08
CA GLY A 9 -3.25 -17.03 -11.40
C GLY A 9 -1.85 -17.24 -11.95
N ASP A 10 -1.77 -17.68 -13.19
CA ASP A 10 -0.50 -17.85 -13.91
C ASP A 10 0.24 -16.52 -14.08
N GLU A 11 -0.49 -15.39 -14.23
CA GLU A 11 0.11 -14.06 -14.31
C GLU A 11 0.78 -13.61 -13.00
N LEU A 12 0.37 -14.18 -11.87
CA LEU A 12 1.00 -13.92 -10.57
C LEU A 12 2.28 -14.75 -10.41
N THR A 13 2.23 -16.04 -10.76
CA THR A 13 3.38 -16.95 -10.64
C THR A 13 4.48 -16.64 -11.65
N THR A 14 4.13 -16.13 -12.84
CA THR A 14 5.08 -15.67 -13.86
C THR A 14 5.61 -14.25 -13.61
N GLY A 15 5.10 -13.56 -12.57
CA GLY A 15 5.54 -12.21 -12.23
C GLY A 15 5.04 -11.11 -13.17
N GLN A 16 4.07 -11.39 -14.03
CA GLN A 16 3.48 -10.39 -14.94
C GLN A 16 2.57 -9.40 -14.19
N ARG A 17 2.05 -9.81 -13.04
CA ARG A 17 1.16 -9.00 -12.22
C ARG A 17 1.51 -9.09 -10.74
N LEU A 18 1.37 -7.98 -10.01
CA LEU A 18 1.54 -7.95 -8.56
C LEU A 18 0.27 -8.44 -7.85
N ASP A 19 0.45 -9.26 -6.83
CA ASP A 19 -0.63 -9.70 -5.95
C ASP A 19 -1.02 -8.60 -4.95
N THR A 20 -1.88 -7.70 -5.38
CA THR A 20 -2.43 -6.65 -4.53
C THR A 20 -3.62 -7.12 -3.68
N ASN A 21 -4.28 -8.23 -4.08
CA ASN A 21 -5.40 -8.80 -3.35
C ASN A 21 -4.96 -9.40 -2.01
N SER A 22 -3.91 -10.22 -2.00
CA SER A 22 -3.37 -10.80 -0.75
C SER A 22 -2.88 -9.73 0.20
N GLN A 23 -2.26 -8.66 -0.31
CA GLN A 23 -1.86 -7.51 0.50
C GLN A 23 -3.08 -6.86 1.18
N TRP A 24 -4.16 -6.62 0.43
CA TRP A 24 -5.37 -5.99 0.94
C TRP A 24 -6.08 -6.90 1.96
N ILE A 25 -6.29 -8.20 1.64
CA ILE A 25 -6.90 -9.18 2.52
C ILE A 25 -6.15 -9.26 3.86
N SER A 26 -4.82 -9.28 3.82
CA SER A 26 -4.00 -9.34 5.04
C SER A 26 -4.15 -8.10 5.91
N ARG A 27 -4.33 -6.92 5.32
CA ARG A 27 -4.65 -5.69 6.07
C ARG A 27 -6.00 -5.80 6.77
N GLU A 28 -7.01 -6.30 6.06
CA GLU A 28 -8.35 -6.51 6.63
C GLU A 28 -8.36 -7.54 7.76
N LEU A 29 -7.66 -8.67 7.58
CA LEU A 29 -7.49 -9.69 8.61
C LEU A 29 -6.79 -9.14 9.86
N ALA A 30 -5.77 -8.33 9.66
CA ALA A 30 -5.04 -7.72 10.76
C ALA A 30 -5.90 -6.72 11.56
N VAL A 31 -6.82 -5.97 10.90
CA VAL A 31 -7.81 -5.13 11.60
C VAL A 31 -8.67 -5.97 12.55
N LEU A 32 -8.96 -7.22 12.19
CA LEU A 32 -9.71 -8.17 13.01
C LEU A 32 -8.87 -8.92 14.06
N GLY A 33 -7.59 -8.61 14.19
CA GLY A 33 -6.69 -9.33 15.09
C GLY A 33 -6.33 -10.74 14.62
N ILE A 34 -6.48 -11.02 13.33
CA ILE A 34 -6.12 -12.30 12.72
C ILE A 34 -4.73 -12.16 12.08
N GLU A 35 -3.81 -12.99 12.53
CA GLU A 35 -2.46 -13.03 11.97
C GLU A 35 -2.44 -13.77 10.63
N THR A 36 -2.07 -13.08 9.55
CA THR A 36 -1.72 -13.76 8.30
C THR A 36 -0.31 -14.33 8.42
N ALA A 37 -0.23 -15.65 8.57
CA ALA A 37 1.04 -16.35 8.78
C ALA A 37 1.72 -16.70 7.45
N PHE A 38 0.93 -16.89 6.38
CA PHE A 38 1.43 -17.31 5.08
C PHE A 38 0.69 -16.60 3.94
N HIS A 39 1.44 -16.25 2.90
CA HIS A 39 0.96 -15.94 1.56
C HIS A 39 1.45 -17.03 0.62
N THR A 40 0.55 -17.62 -0.13
CA THR A 40 0.89 -18.63 -1.14
C THR A 40 0.31 -18.21 -2.48
N THR A 41 1.12 -18.23 -3.53
CA THR A 41 0.67 -18.02 -4.89
C THR A 41 0.77 -19.33 -5.65
N THR A 42 -0.26 -19.70 -6.41
CA THR A 42 -0.29 -20.93 -7.20
C THR A 42 -0.78 -20.67 -8.62
N THR A 43 -0.44 -21.56 -9.52
CA THR A 43 -0.86 -21.57 -10.92
C THR A 43 -2.34 -21.95 -11.06
N ASP A 44 -2.89 -21.79 -12.25
CA ASP A 44 -4.22 -22.26 -12.63
C ASP A 44 -4.22 -23.79 -12.95
N SER A 45 -3.59 -24.58 -12.07
CA SER A 45 -3.46 -26.03 -12.14
C SER A 45 -4.24 -26.71 -11.04
N LEU A 46 -5.01 -27.76 -11.38
CA LEU A 46 -5.76 -28.54 -10.40
C LEU A 46 -4.84 -29.23 -9.39
N ASP A 47 -3.78 -29.87 -9.88
CA ASP A 47 -2.88 -30.66 -9.04
C ASP A 47 -2.10 -29.76 -8.07
N ASP A 48 -1.56 -28.65 -8.55
CA ASP A 48 -0.84 -27.68 -7.71
C ASP A 48 -1.80 -27.05 -6.70
N GLY A 49 -2.99 -26.65 -7.15
CA GLY A 49 -4.04 -26.11 -6.28
C GLY A 49 -4.39 -27.07 -5.15
N VAL A 50 -4.61 -28.35 -5.43
CA VAL A 50 -4.94 -29.35 -4.40
C VAL A 50 -3.81 -29.49 -3.38
N VAL A 51 -2.55 -29.48 -3.80
CA VAL A 51 -1.37 -29.55 -2.89
C VAL A 51 -1.34 -28.31 -1.99
N VAL A 52 -1.48 -27.13 -2.59
CA VAL A 52 -1.43 -25.85 -1.87
C VAL A 52 -2.58 -25.75 -0.86
N PHE A 53 -3.82 -26.02 -1.28
CA PHE A 53 -4.98 -25.89 -0.39
C PHE A 53 -4.98 -26.89 0.75
N ARG A 54 -4.57 -28.15 0.50
CA ARG A 54 -4.40 -29.14 1.57
C ARG A 54 -3.38 -28.67 2.60
N THR A 55 -2.25 -28.14 2.14
CA THR A 55 -1.21 -27.61 3.02
C THR A 55 -1.72 -26.44 3.85
N ALA A 56 -2.44 -25.50 3.23
CA ALA A 56 -3.00 -24.34 3.90
C ALA A 56 -4.05 -24.73 4.95
N VAL A 57 -4.99 -25.62 4.60
CA VAL A 57 -6.02 -26.13 5.51
C VAL A 57 -5.42 -26.78 6.75
N GLU A 58 -4.32 -27.55 6.61
CA GLU A 58 -3.68 -28.22 7.74
C GLU A 58 -2.94 -27.25 8.68
N ARG A 59 -2.41 -26.14 8.20
CA ARG A 59 -1.57 -25.22 8.99
C ARG A 59 -2.24 -23.92 9.45
N ALA A 60 -3.45 -23.60 8.91
CA ALA A 60 -4.19 -22.40 9.26
C ALA A 60 -5.65 -22.72 9.60
N GLU A 61 -6.22 -22.02 10.60
CA GLU A 61 -7.64 -22.14 10.97
C GLU A 61 -8.54 -21.36 10.02
N LEU A 62 -7.96 -20.41 9.28
CA LEU A 62 -8.63 -19.59 8.27
C LEU A 62 -7.80 -19.56 7.00
N VAL A 63 -8.42 -19.84 5.87
CA VAL A 63 -7.82 -19.68 4.54
C VAL A 63 -8.68 -18.73 3.73
N VAL A 64 -8.08 -17.70 3.15
CA VAL A 64 -8.77 -16.79 2.22
C VAL A 64 -8.12 -16.93 0.85
N VAL A 65 -8.93 -17.29 -0.14
CA VAL A 65 -8.48 -17.54 -1.51
C VAL A 65 -8.99 -16.43 -2.42
N THR A 66 -8.20 -15.98 -3.36
CA THR A 66 -8.58 -15.01 -4.40
C THR A 66 -8.15 -15.50 -5.78
N GLY A 67 -9.08 -15.52 -6.74
CA GLY A 67 -8.88 -15.99 -8.10
C GLY A 67 -9.56 -17.31 -8.45
N GLY A 68 -9.55 -17.68 -9.72
CA GLY A 68 -10.02 -18.97 -10.25
C GLY A 68 -11.50 -19.28 -10.08
N LEU A 69 -12.38 -18.26 -9.94
CA LEU A 69 -13.83 -18.42 -9.80
C LEU A 69 -14.62 -17.99 -11.06
N GLY A 70 -13.96 -17.66 -12.15
CA GLY A 70 -14.60 -17.33 -13.41
C GLY A 70 -15.27 -18.52 -14.09
N PRO A 71 -15.71 -18.33 -15.37
CA PRO A 71 -16.39 -19.36 -16.15
C PRO A 71 -15.45 -20.13 -17.10
N THR A 72 -14.17 -19.80 -17.16
CA THR A 72 -13.20 -20.35 -18.10
C THR A 72 -12.67 -21.71 -17.65
N ALA A 73 -12.00 -22.44 -18.51
CA ALA A 73 -11.52 -23.79 -18.23
C ALA A 73 -10.40 -23.83 -17.17
N ASP A 74 -9.65 -22.75 -17.06
CA ASP A 74 -8.60 -22.49 -16.10
C ASP A 74 -9.09 -21.98 -14.74
N ASP A 75 -10.38 -21.65 -14.58
CA ASP A 75 -10.98 -21.29 -13.30
C ASP A 75 -11.29 -22.52 -12.45
N LEU A 76 -10.29 -23.05 -11.74
CA LEU A 76 -10.33 -24.36 -11.09
C LEU A 76 -10.55 -24.32 -9.56
N THR A 77 -10.73 -23.15 -8.96
CA THR A 77 -10.88 -23.01 -7.50
C THR A 77 -12.01 -23.88 -6.92
N ARG A 78 -13.14 -24.03 -7.63
CA ARG A 78 -14.26 -24.88 -7.23
C ARG A 78 -13.87 -26.35 -7.20
N ASP A 79 -13.18 -26.79 -8.26
CA ASP A 79 -12.71 -28.16 -8.43
C ASP A 79 -11.66 -28.52 -7.38
N VAL A 80 -10.74 -27.59 -7.11
CA VAL A 80 -9.73 -27.74 -6.04
C VAL A 80 -10.40 -27.87 -4.68
N LEU A 81 -11.36 -27.00 -4.35
CA LEU A 81 -12.09 -27.08 -3.06
C LEU A 81 -12.86 -28.38 -2.93
N ALA A 82 -13.52 -28.84 -3.99
CA ALA A 82 -14.24 -30.12 -4.00
C ALA A 82 -13.29 -31.29 -3.74
N ALA A 83 -12.13 -31.31 -4.41
CA ALA A 83 -11.10 -32.34 -4.23
C ALA A 83 -10.48 -32.34 -2.83
N VAL A 84 -10.24 -31.15 -2.24
CA VAL A 84 -9.65 -31.01 -0.90
C VAL A 84 -10.66 -31.38 0.19
N ALA A 85 -11.93 -31.00 0.02
CA ALA A 85 -13.03 -31.37 0.92
C ALA A 85 -13.48 -32.82 0.75
N ASN A 86 -13.04 -33.51 -0.31
CA ASN A 86 -13.51 -34.84 -0.71
C ASN A 86 -15.04 -34.87 -0.93
N GLU A 87 -15.55 -33.85 -1.62
CA GLU A 87 -16.98 -33.69 -1.90
C GLU A 87 -17.23 -33.52 -3.40
N PRO A 88 -18.38 -33.97 -3.94
CA PRO A 88 -18.77 -33.65 -5.29
C PRO A 88 -19.13 -32.18 -5.44
N LEU A 89 -18.95 -31.64 -6.66
CA LEU A 89 -19.58 -30.39 -7.06
C LEU A 89 -21.05 -30.62 -7.41
N GLU A 90 -21.93 -29.87 -6.77
CA GLU A 90 -23.37 -29.90 -7.00
C GLU A 90 -23.88 -28.55 -7.52
N LEU A 91 -24.86 -28.58 -8.40
CA LEU A 91 -25.49 -27.35 -8.89
C LEU A 91 -26.28 -26.68 -7.77
N CYS A 92 -25.95 -25.46 -7.44
CA CYS A 92 -26.70 -24.64 -6.49
C CYS A 92 -27.75 -23.78 -7.25
N PRO A 93 -29.09 -24.09 -7.13
CA PRO A 93 -30.12 -23.36 -7.88
C PRO A 93 -30.15 -21.87 -7.55
N ARG A 94 -29.88 -21.49 -6.29
CA ARG A 94 -29.82 -20.08 -5.85
C ARG A 94 -28.65 -19.33 -6.50
N ALA A 95 -27.51 -19.97 -6.62
CA ALA A 95 -26.35 -19.38 -7.29
C ALA A 95 -26.61 -19.25 -8.79
N LEU A 96 -27.21 -20.27 -9.44
CA LEU A 96 -27.56 -20.23 -10.85
C LEU A 96 -28.52 -19.07 -11.13
N ALA A 97 -29.58 -18.93 -10.38
CA ALA A 97 -30.55 -17.84 -10.54
C ALA A 97 -29.89 -16.46 -10.37
N ALA A 98 -28.90 -16.33 -9.46
CA ALA A 98 -28.15 -15.08 -9.31
C ALA A 98 -27.28 -14.77 -10.53
N VAL A 99 -26.60 -15.77 -11.11
CA VAL A 99 -25.80 -15.62 -12.33
C VAL A 99 -26.70 -15.24 -13.51
N GLU A 100 -27.81 -15.96 -13.72
CA GLU A 100 -28.81 -15.69 -14.78
C GLU A 100 -29.37 -14.26 -14.67
N ALA A 101 -29.71 -13.82 -13.46
CA ALA A 101 -30.20 -12.45 -13.21
C ALA A 101 -29.18 -11.38 -13.58
N ARG A 102 -27.88 -11.65 -13.46
CA ARG A 102 -26.82 -10.74 -13.91
C ARG A 102 -26.78 -10.56 -15.42
N PHE A 103 -26.92 -11.66 -16.15
CA PHE A 103 -26.99 -11.62 -17.63
C PHE A 103 -28.28 -10.94 -18.10
N ALA A 104 -29.40 -11.22 -17.46
CA ALA A 104 -30.68 -10.57 -17.77
C ALA A 104 -30.61 -9.03 -17.60
N LYS A 105 -29.96 -8.53 -16.54
CA LYS A 105 -29.75 -7.08 -16.37
C LYS A 105 -28.88 -6.45 -17.45
N ARG A 106 -28.04 -7.22 -18.13
CA ARG A 106 -27.20 -6.77 -19.24
C ARG A 106 -27.88 -6.96 -20.61
N ALA A 107 -29.12 -7.43 -20.63
CA ALA A 107 -29.86 -7.82 -21.84
C ALA A 107 -29.07 -8.80 -22.75
N ALA A 108 -28.27 -9.69 -22.13
CA ALA A 108 -27.42 -10.66 -22.81
C ALA A 108 -27.80 -12.10 -22.40
N PRO A 109 -27.77 -13.08 -23.32
CA PRO A 109 -27.93 -14.47 -22.95
C PRO A 109 -26.75 -14.96 -22.11
N MET A 110 -27.03 -15.80 -21.11
CA MET A 110 -25.99 -16.42 -20.32
C MET A 110 -25.30 -17.53 -21.15
N PRO A 111 -23.98 -17.46 -21.37
CA PRO A 111 -23.23 -18.56 -21.99
C PRO A 111 -23.29 -19.81 -21.10
N GLU A 112 -23.31 -21.01 -21.70
CA GLU A 112 -23.39 -22.29 -20.99
C GLU A 112 -22.18 -22.46 -20.04
N SER A 113 -21.00 -21.97 -20.40
CA SER A 113 -19.81 -21.97 -19.54
C SER A 113 -20.05 -21.29 -18.20
N ASN A 114 -20.90 -20.28 -18.09
CA ASN A 114 -21.21 -19.60 -16.85
C ASN A 114 -22.01 -20.44 -15.86
N ARG A 115 -22.65 -21.55 -16.32
CA ARG A 115 -23.33 -22.51 -15.43
C ARG A 115 -22.38 -23.13 -14.41
N ARG A 116 -21.09 -23.27 -14.79
CA ARG A 116 -20.02 -23.73 -13.90
C ARG A 116 -19.89 -22.86 -12.66
N GLN A 117 -20.17 -21.56 -12.76
CA GLN A 117 -20.11 -20.63 -11.62
C GLN A 117 -21.15 -20.93 -10.54
N ALA A 118 -22.16 -21.72 -10.84
CA ALA A 118 -23.16 -22.18 -9.90
C ALA A 118 -22.89 -23.60 -9.32
N MET A 119 -21.72 -24.19 -9.62
CA MET A 119 -21.31 -25.48 -9.05
C MET A 119 -20.58 -25.25 -7.74
N PHE A 120 -20.95 -25.97 -6.69
CA PHE A 120 -20.43 -25.80 -5.34
C PHE A 120 -20.12 -27.14 -4.68
N PRO A 121 -19.06 -27.25 -3.83
CA PRO A 121 -18.93 -28.39 -2.93
C PRO A 121 -20.19 -28.49 -2.06
N ARG A 122 -20.65 -29.71 -1.83
CA ARG A 122 -21.96 -30.00 -1.21
C ARG A 122 -22.22 -29.26 0.10
N THR A 123 -21.24 -29.18 0.99
CA THR A 123 -21.40 -28.58 2.33
C THR A 123 -21.11 -27.09 2.36
N SER A 124 -20.71 -26.52 1.23
CA SER A 124 -20.33 -25.10 1.16
C SER A 124 -21.53 -24.16 1.14
N ARG A 125 -21.27 -22.93 1.53
CA ARG A 125 -22.21 -21.79 1.50
C ARG A 125 -21.82 -20.83 0.37
N VAL A 126 -22.83 -20.27 -0.29
CA VAL A 126 -22.64 -19.27 -1.35
C VAL A 126 -22.35 -17.91 -0.75
N ILE A 127 -21.27 -17.27 -1.18
CA ILE A 127 -21.01 -15.85 -0.91
C ILE A 127 -21.57 -15.05 -2.12
N PRO A 128 -22.62 -14.23 -1.92
CA PRO A 128 -23.21 -13.46 -3.03
C PRO A 128 -22.22 -12.46 -3.63
N ASN A 129 -22.21 -12.35 -4.97
CA ASN A 129 -21.43 -11.35 -5.69
C ASN A 129 -22.37 -10.30 -6.31
N PRO A 130 -22.53 -9.12 -5.72
CA PRO A 130 -23.40 -8.07 -6.27
C PRO A 130 -22.77 -7.32 -7.45
N GLU A 131 -21.46 -7.43 -7.68
CA GLU A 131 -20.74 -6.70 -8.73
C GLU A 131 -20.48 -7.55 -9.98
N GLY A 132 -20.18 -8.83 -9.81
CA GLY A 132 -19.81 -9.77 -10.88
C GLY A 132 -20.76 -10.92 -11.07
N THR A 133 -20.34 -11.90 -11.90
CA THR A 133 -21.09 -13.13 -12.15
C THR A 133 -20.63 -14.31 -11.32
N ALA A 134 -19.43 -14.26 -10.73
CA ALA A 134 -18.82 -15.35 -9.99
C ALA A 134 -19.15 -15.28 -8.49
N PRO A 135 -20.11 -16.07 -7.96
CA PRO A 135 -20.30 -16.17 -6.52
C PRO A 135 -19.07 -16.77 -5.84
N GLY A 136 -18.77 -16.34 -4.62
CA GLY A 136 -17.73 -16.93 -3.79
C GLY A 136 -18.21 -18.14 -3.01
N ILE A 137 -17.28 -18.80 -2.34
CA ILE A 137 -17.49 -20.04 -1.59
C ILE A 137 -17.05 -19.83 -0.15
N ASP A 138 -17.86 -20.27 0.81
CA ASP A 138 -17.53 -20.39 2.23
C ASP A 138 -17.68 -21.85 2.62
N ILE A 139 -16.59 -22.52 2.99
CA ILE A 139 -16.58 -23.95 3.35
C ILE A 139 -15.72 -24.21 4.58
N GLU A 140 -16.12 -25.16 5.41
CA GLU A 140 -15.35 -25.66 6.53
C GLU A 140 -14.77 -27.03 6.19
N ILE A 141 -13.45 -27.16 6.26
CA ILE A 141 -12.74 -28.39 5.90
C ILE A 141 -12.09 -28.98 7.16
N PRO A 142 -12.36 -30.24 7.52
CA PRO A 142 -11.73 -30.91 8.66
C PRO A 142 -10.21 -31.01 8.47
N ARG A 143 -9.45 -30.74 9.54
CA ARG A 143 -7.99 -30.91 9.58
C ARG A 143 -7.61 -32.27 10.17
N ARG A 144 -6.56 -32.89 9.67
CA ARG A 144 -6.06 -34.18 10.19
C ARG A 144 -5.60 -34.06 11.65
N ALA A 145 -5.04 -32.92 12.04
CA ALA A 145 -4.63 -32.67 13.42
C ALA A 145 -5.80 -32.34 14.38
N GLY A 146 -7.04 -32.39 13.89
CA GLY A 146 -8.25 -32.05 14.63
C GLY A 146 -8.72 -30.62 14.44
N GLY A 147 -10.02 -30.40 14.63
CA GLY A 147 -10.68 -29.14 14.34
C GLY A 147 -10.95 -28.92 12.85
N THR A 148 -11.33 -27.70 12.48
CA THR A 148 -11.65 -27.31 11.09
C THR A 148 -10.82 -26.11 10.65
N SER A 149 -10.60 -25.99 9.35
CA SER A 149 -10.16 -24.77 8.69
C SER A 149 -11.34 -24.21 7.91
N ARG A 150 -11.66 -22.93 8.11
CA ARG A 150 -12.68 -22.24 7.31
C ARG A 150 -12.03 -21.61 6.11
N VAL A 151 -12.56 -21.89 4.92
CA VAL A 151 -12.03 -21.39 3.65
C VAL A 151 -13.04 -20.45 3.00
N PHE A 152 -12.64 -19.23 2.72
CA PHE A 152 -13.39 -18.27 1.91
C PHE A 152 -12.71 -18.11 0.56
N ALA A 153 -13.39 -18.46 -0.53
CA ALA A 153 -12.89 -18.22 -1.89
C ALA A 153 -13.65 -17.05 -2.53
N LEU A 154 -12.89 -16.06 -3.02
CA LEU A 154 -13.36 -14.80 -3.58
C LEU A 154 -12.82 -14.61 -5.00
N PRO A 155 -13.50 -13.83 -5.87
CA PRO A 155 -13.01 -13.52 -7.20
C PRO A 155 -11.66 -12.78 -7.20
N GLY A 156 -10.91 -12.89 -8.31
CA GLY A 156 -9.66 -12.17 -8.53
C GLY A 156 -9.85 -10.66 -8.80
N VAL A 157 -11.03 -10.22 -9.24
CA VAL A 157 -11.36 -8.81 -9.51
C VAL A 157 -11.43 -8.03 -8.19
N PRO A 158 -10.55 -7.03 -7.96
CA PRO A 158 -10.45 -6.39 -6.63
C PRO A 158 -11.75 -5.73 -6.15
N ALA A 159 -12.53 -5.10 -7.04
CA ALA A 159 -13.78 -4.45 -6.66
C ALA A 159 -14.82 -5.48 -6.15
N GLU A 160 -14.98 -6.60 -6.86
CA GLU A 160 -15.86 -7.70 -6.48
C GLU A 160 -15.45 -8.31 -5.14
N MET A 161 -14.16 -8.66 -5.01
CA MET A 161 -13.58 -9.23 -3.81
C MET A 161 -13.83 -8.35 -2.57
N LYS A 162 -13.59 -7.05 -2.67
CA LYS A 162 -13.76 -6.09 -1.56
C LYS A 162 -15.23 -5.96 -1.16
N THR A 163 -16.14 -5.88 -2.12
CA THR A 163 -17.58 -5.80 -1.85
C THR A 163 -18.08 -7.09 -1.16
N MET A 164 -17.66 -8.26 -1.64
CA MET A 164 -18.03 -9.55 -1.06
C MET A 164 -17.42 -9.74 0.33
N TRP A 165 -16.18 -9.28 0.54
CA TRP A 165 -15.54 -9.25 1.85
C TRP A 165 -16.38 -8.45 2.85
N ALA A 166 -16.70 -7.21 2.53
CA ALA A 166 -17.43 -6.31 3.43
C ALA A 166 -18.84 -6.82 3.75
N ALA A 167 -19.53 -7.38 2.74
CA ALA A 167 -20.92 -7.82 2.88
C ALA A 167 -21.06 -9.20 3.57
N THR A 168 -20.08 -10.09 3.45
CA THR A 168 -20.24 -11.49 3.89
C THR A 168 -19.08 -11.98 4.75
N VAL A 169 -17.82 -11.85 4.30
CA VAL A 169 -16.69 -12.46 5.00
C VAL A 169 -16.42 -11.76 6.32
N LEU A 170 -16.35 -10.43 6.32
CA LEU A 170 -16.12 -9.62 7.52
C LEU A 170 -17.17 -9.90 8.61
N PRO A 171 -18.51 -9.82 8.34
CA PRO A 171 -19.53 -10.15 9.33
C PRO A 171 -19.40 -11.59 9.87
N ALA A 172 -19.10 -12.56 8.99
CA ALA A 172 -18.95 -13.95 9.38
C ALA A 172 -17.74 -14.20 10.30
N LEU A 173 -16.64 -13.47 10.10
CA LEU A 173 -15.45 -13.54 10.95
C LEU A 173 -15.67 -12.85 12.30
N VAL A 174 -16.38 -11.72 12.31
CA VAL A 174 -16.72 -11.00 13.54
C VAL A 174 -17.67 -11.81 14.40
N ALA A 175 -18.75 -12.38 13.82
CA ALA A 175 -19.73 -13.19 14.54
C ALA A 175 -19.13 -14.43 15.19
N GLY A 176 -18.11 -15.02 14.57
CA GLY A 176 -17.40 -16.19 15.10
C GLY A 176 -16.40 -15.89 16.22
N ARG A 177 -16.21 -14.62 16.60
CA ARG A 177 -15.14 -14.21 17.53
C ARG A 177 -15.56 -13.02 18.41
N PRO A 178 -16.53 -13.19 19.31
CA PRO A 178 -17.05 -12.10 20.14
C PRO A 178 -15.97 -11.46 21.05
N ASP A 179 -14.92 -12.22 21.43
CA ASP A 179 -13.84 -11.77 22.33
C ASP A 179 -12.52 -11.51 21.56
N ALA A 180 -12.57 -11.25 20.26
CA ALA A 180 -11.37 -11.06 19.46
C ALA A 180 -10.62 -9.78 19.84
N ALA A 181 -9.33 -9.91 20.12
CA ALA A 181 -8.45 -8.76 20.28
C ALA A 181 -8.43 -7.93 19.00
N THR A 182 -8.56 -6.63 19.16
CA THR A 182 -8.40 -5.65 18.06
C THR A 182 -6.92 -5.41 17.79
N ILE A 183 -6.54 -5.26 16.52
CA ILE A 183 -5.21 -4.77 16.13
C ILE A 183 -5.36 -3.42 15.45
N ARG A 184 -4.47 -2.49 15.78
CA ARG A 184 -4.30 -1.20 15.09
C ARG A 184 -2.85 -0.98 14.76
N PHE A 185 -2.63 -0.24 13.70
CA PHE A 185 -1.29 0.21 13.32
C PHE A 185 -1.25 1.73 13.25
N ARG A 186 -0.02 2.24 13.38
CA ARG A 186 0.36 3.59 13.03
C ARG A 186 1.58 3.50 12.14
N ARG A 187 1.54 4.12 10.97
CA ARG A 187 2.69 4.28 10.08
C ARG A 187 3.26 5.67 10.26
N ILE A 188 4.55 5.76 10.51
CA ILE A 188 5.28 7.04 10.63
C ILE A 188 6.24 7.10 9.47
N LYS A 189 6.14 8.15 8.68
CA LYS A 189 6.92 8.36 7.46
C LYS A 189 8.12 9.25 7.75
N CYS A 190 9.31 8.78 7.38
CA CYS A 190 10.58 9.47 7.61
C CYS A 190 11.36 9.61 6.31
N PHE A 191 12.12 10.71 6.20
CA PHE A 191 13.01 10.99 5.09
C PHE A 191 14.29 11.67 5.57
N GLY A 192 15.40 11.47 4.83
CA GLY A 192 16.69 12.13 5.11
C GLY A 192 17.71 11.28 5.88
N ALA A 193 17.36 10.06 6.28
CA ALA A 193 18.28 9.10 6.88
C ALA A 193 18.04 7.69 6.33
N GLY A 194 19.06 6.84 6.34
CA GLY A 194 18.95 5.43 5.96
C GLY A 194 18.35 4.58 7.08
N GLU A 195 17.91 3.36 6.73
CA GLU A 195 17.27 2.41 7.64
C GLU A 195 18.13 2.12 8.88
N SER A 196 19.41 1.78 8.68
CA SER A 196 20.34 1.51 9.78
C SER A 196 20.62 2.72 10.69
N ALA A 197 20.60 3.94 10.13
CA ALA A 197 20.75 5.15 10.91
C ALA A 197 19.52 5.41 11.79
N ILE A 198 18.32 5.23 11.25
CA ILE A 198 17.07 5.35 12.01
C ILE A 198 16.99 4.25 13.09
N GLU A 199 17.37 3.01 12.78
CA GLU A 199 17.41 1.92 13.75
C GLU A 199 18.36 2.26 14.92
N ALA A 200 19.55 2.82 14.62
CA ALA A 200 20.51 3.25 15.64
C ALA A 200 19.99 4.39 16.54
N MET A 201 19.08 5.25 16.02
CA MET A 201 18.42 6.30 16.80
C MET A 201 17.28 5.76 17.68
N LEU A 202 16.81 4.53 17.43
CA LEU A 202 15.67 3.89 18.11
C LEU A 202 16.02 2.51 18.70
N PRO A 203 17.13 2.35 19.45
CA PRO A 203 17.70 1.04 19.80
C PRO A 203 16.76 0.18 20.65
N ASP A 204 15.87 0.80 21.42
CA ASP A 204 14.94 0.10 22.31
C ASP A 204 13.54 -0.08 21.72
N LEU A 205 13.25 0.53 20.59
CA LEU A 205 11.93 0.49 19.96
C LEU A 205 11.80 -0.63 18.92
N ILE A 206 12.88 -0.94 18.20
CA ILE A 206 12.89 -1.97 17.14
C ILE A 206 13.43 -3.29 17.72
N ARG A 207 12.73 -3.84 18.72
CA ARG A 207 13.06 -5.12 19.36
C ARG A 207 11.96 -6.14 19.18
N ARG A 208 12.34 -7.41 18.97
CA ARG A 208 11.37 -8.53 18.98
C ARG A 208 10.75 -8.68 20.36
N GLY A 209 9.44 -9.01 20.39
CA GLY A 209 8.72 -9.28 21.65
C GLY A 209 8.23 -8.05 22.39
N ARG A 210 8.40 -6.85 21.85
CA ARG A 210 7.85 -5.62 22.41
C ARG A 210 6.32 -5.51 22.11
N ASP A 211 5.59 -4.88 23.03
CA ASP A 211 4.18 -4.47 22.82
C ASP A 211 4.03 -2.97 23.14
N PRO A 212 3.71 -2.11 22.16
CA PRO A 212 3.45 -2.42 20.76
C PRO A 212 4.75 -2.74 19.99
N LEU A 213 4.62 -3.60 18.96
CA LEU A 213 5.72 -3.94 18.06
C LEU A 213 6.02 -2.77 17.12
N VAL A 214 7.30 -2.48 16.88
CA VAL A 214 7.73 -1.49 15.88
C VAL A 214 8.56 -2.20 14.81
N GLY A 215 8.09 -2.10 13.56
CA GLY A 215 8.82 -2.55 12.37
C GLY A 215 9.35 -1.38 11.57
N ILE A 216 10.41 -1.60 10.78
CA ILE A 216 11.01 -0.63 9.87
C ILE A 216 11.04 -1.20 8.45
N THR A 217 10.76 -0.38 7.46
CA THR A 217 10.86 -0.73 6.04
C THR A 217 11.32 0.47 5.23
N ALA A 218 12.11 0.22 4.18
CA ALA A 218 12.57 1.23 3.24
C ALA A 218 11.91 1.01 1.87
N HIS A 219 11.39 2.09 1.27
CA HIS A 219 10.87 2.09 -0.09
C HIS A 219 11.14 3.45 -0.75
N GLU A 220 11.79 3.49 -1.92
CA GLU A 220 12.09 4.71 -2.69
C GLU A 220 12.64 5.86 -1.84
N ALA A 221 13.63 5.58 -1.02
CA ALA A 221 14.26 6.51 -0.07
C ALA A 221 13.36 7.02 1.08
N THR A 222 12.11 6.59 1.17
CA THR A 222 11.24 6.81 2.33
C THR A 222 11.40 5.65 3.31
N ILE A 223 11.61 5.99 4.58
CA ILE A 223 11.58 5.00 5.67
C ILE A 223 10.22 5.07 6.34
N THR A 224 9.59 3.90 6.49
CA THR A 224 8.31 3.77 7.20
C THR A 224 8.52 2.96 8.48
N LEU A 225 8.25 3.58 9.62
CA LEU A 225 8.13 2.90 10.91
C LEU A 225 6.68 2.51 11.12
N ARG A 226 6.43 1.22 11.39
CA ARG A 226 5.10 0.68 11.62
C ARG A 226 4.95 0.22 13.06
N ILE A 227 4.14 0.94 13.85
CA ILE A 227 3.76 0.55 15.20
C ILE A 227 2.53 -0.37 15.08
N VAL A 228 2.56 -1.54 15.71
CA VAL A 228 1.45 -2.52 15.73
C VAL A 228 1.08 -2.79 17.17
N ALA A 229 -0.16 -2.46 17.56
CA ALA A 229 -0.69 -2.70 18.89
C ALA A 229 -1.87 -3.66 18.86
N ARG A 230 -1.96 -4.52 19.88
CA ARG A 230 -3.10 -5.39 20.16
C ARG A 230 -3.79 -4.92 21.45
N GLY A 231 -5.11 -4.89 21.46
CA GLY A 231 -5.91 -4.49 22.62
C GLY A 231 -7.30 -5.11 22.60
N ALA A 232 -8.06 -4.96 23.69
CA ALA A 232 -9.45 -5.40 23.74
C ALA A 232 -10.33 -4.65 22.72
N ASP A 233 -10.03 -3.39 22.48
CA ASP A 233 -10.73 -2.51 21.55
C ASP A 233 -9.75 -1.51 20.90
N GLU A 234 -10.29 -0.63 20.06
CA GLU A 234 -9.52 0.41 19.37
C GLU A 234 -8.87 1.39 20.35
N ALA A 235 -9.58 1.80 21.40
CA ALA A 235 -9.06 2.74 22.40
C ALA A 235 -7.86 2.17 23.13
N ALA A 236 -7.89 0.88 23.51
CA ALA A 236 -6.77 0.17 24.11
C ALA A 236 -5.57 0.08 23.18
N CYS A 237 -5.80 -0.12 21.88
CA CYS A 237 -4.71 -0.11 20.89
C CYS A 237 -4.09 1.29 20.75
N LEU A 238 -4.90 2.33 20.63
CA LEU A 238 -4.43 3.71 20.49
C LEU A 238 -3.67 4.19 21.74
N ALA A 239 -4.12 3.77 22.94
CA ALA A 239 -3.42 4.07 24.19
C ALA A 239 -1.98 3.47 24.24
N LYS A 240 -1.75 2.34 23.57
CA LYS A 240 -0.41 1.74 23.43
C LYS A 240 0.42 2.42 22.32
N ILE A 241 -0.23 2.81 21.21
CA ILE A 241 0.43 3.45 20.07
C ILE A 241 0.95 4.85 20.43
N ALA A 242 0.14 5.67 21.07
CA ALA A 242 0.45 7.08 21.31
C ALA A 242 1.78 7.34 22.03
N PRO A 243 2.13 6.69 23.15
CA PRO A 243 3.44 6.89 23.80
C PRO A 243 4.61 6.44 22.93
N THR A 244 4.44 5.36 22.14
CA THR A 244 5.49 4.89 21.22
C THR A 244 5.69 5.86 20.06
N GLU A 245 4.61 6.40 19.47
CA GLU A 245 4.71 7.45 18.46
C GLU A 245 5.40 8.70 19.00
N ALA A 246 5.08 9.12 20.22
CA ALA A 246 5.72 10.28 20.86
C ALA A 246 7.23 10.08 21.03
N LEU A 247 7.69 8.89 21.45
CA LEU A 247 9.11 8.55 21.55
C LEU A 247 9.81 8.58 20.20
N ILE A 248 9.18 8.04 19.15
CA ILE A 248 9.72 8.07 17.78
C ILE A 248 9.87 9.51 17.29
N ARG A 249 8.84 10.34 17.47
CA ARG A 249 8.89 11.74 17.07
C ARG A 249 9.95 12.54 17.82
N ALA A 250 10.11 12.29 19.13
CA ALA A 250 11.13 12.94 19.93
C ALA A 250 12.55 12.55 19.50
N ALA A 251 12.78 11.28 19.15
CA ALA A 251 14.09 10.79 18.73
C ALA A 251 14.45 11.21 17.29
N LEU A 252 13.50 11.23 16.37
CA LEU A 252 13.74 11.45 14.94
C LEU A 252 13.52 12.92 14.51
N GLY A 253 12.79 13.72 15.27
CA GLY A 253 12.57 15.14 14.98
C GLY A 253 12.13 15.41 13.55
N ASP A 254 12.85 16.26 12.85
CA ASP A 254 12.56 16.71 11.48
C ASP A 254 12.68 15.62 10.41
N LEU A 255 13.21 14.45 10.73
CA LEU A 255 13.19 13.32 9.82
C LEU A 255 11.76 12.79 9.60
N VAL A 256 10.86 12.98 10.60
CA VAL A 256 9.44 12.61 10.48
C VAL A 256 8.71 13.69 9.69
N TYR A 257 8.15 13.31 8.53
CA TYR A 257 7.40 14.26 7.71
C TYR A 257 5.88 14.01 7.70
N GLY A 258 5.43 12.80 8.04
CA GLY A 258 4.03 12.46 7.95
C GLY A 258 3.66 11.15 8.63
N VAL A 259 2.41 10.76 8.47
CA VAL A 259 1.84 9.50 8.98
C VAL A 259 0.99 8.84 7.89
N GLU A 260 0.71 7.56 8.08
CA GLU A 260 -0.15 6.75 7.21
C GLU A 260 0.26 6.84 5.74
N ASP A 261 -0.58 7.39 4.88
CA ASP A 261 -0.37 7.51 3.45
C ASP A 261 0.17 8.89 3.02
N ASP A 262 0.58 9.72 4.00
CA ASP A 262 1.23 11.01 3.69
C ASP A 262 2.49 10.78 2.84
N GLU A 263 2.66 11.61 1.82
CA GLU A 263 3.88 11.68 1.03
C GLU A 263 4.63 12.99 1.30
N ILE A 264 5.92 13.03 0.98
CA ILE A 264 6.78 14.17 1.35
C ILE A 264 6.37 15.46 0.65
N GLU A 265 5.85 15.36 -0.56
CA GLU A 265 5.30 16.48 -1.34
C GLU A 265 4.01 17.02 -0.71
N ASP A 266 3.17 16.17 -0.09
CA ASP A 266 1.98 16.61 0.63
C ASP A 266 2.39 17.46 1.84
N ALA A 267 3.39 17.00 2.58
CA ALA A 267 3.95 17.72 3.74
C ALA A 267 4.58 19.07 3.35
N ALA A 268 5.27 19.13 2.20
CA ALA A 268 5.86 20.36 1.69
C ALA A 268 4.77 21.36 1.27
N LEU A 269 3.77 20.95 0.50
CA LEU A 269 2.66 21.86 0.11
C LEU A 269 1.83 22.29 1.32
N ALA A 270 1.63 21.42 2.30
CA ALA A 270 0.97 21.79 3.55
C ALA A 270 1.78 22.82 4.36
N ALA A 271 3.11 22.75 4.35
CA ALA A 271 3.97 23.77 4.96
C ALA A 271 3.85 25.11 4.23
N ILE A 272 3.93 25.13 2.91
CA ILE A 272 3.74 26.30 2.06
C ILE A 272 2.36 26.96 2.32
N ALA A 273 1.30 26.14 2.35
CA ALA A 273 -0.07 26.63 2.61
C ALA A 273 -0.22 27.26 4.00
N ARG A 274 0.33 26.61 5.03
CA ARG A 274 0.30 27.15 6.41
C ARG A 274 1.06 28.46 6.56
N ALA A 275 2.15 28.64 5.82
CA ALA A 275 2.90 29.87 5.79
C ALA A 275 2.24 30.99 4.95
N GLY A 276 1.08 30.72 4.31
CA GLY A 276 0.48 31.65 3.36
C GLY A 276 1.37 31.94 2.15
N SER A 277 2.32 31.06 1.87
CA SER A 277 3.36 31.18 0.85
C SER A 277 2.97 30.53 -0.46
N THR A 278 3.80 30.74 -1.49
CA THR A 278 3.66 30.11 -2.81
C THR A 278 5.01 29.59 -3.28
N LEU A 279 5.01 28.53 -4.09
CA LEU A 279 6.20 27.86 -4.60
C LEU A 279 6.18 27.82 -6.13
N ALA A 280 7.33 28.06 -6.74
CA ALA A 280 7.59 27.72 -8.13
C ALA A 280 8.84 26.83 -8.22
N THR A 281 8.88 25.89 -9.15
CA THR A 281 9.98 24.92 -9.28
C THR A 281 10.55 24.92 -10.69
N ALA A 282 11.86 24.77 -10.83
CA ALA A 282 12.55 24.51 -12.08
C ALA A 282 13.54 23.37 -11.91
N GLU A 283 13.47 22.35 -12.75
CA GLU A 283 14.29 21.15 -12.62
C GLU A 283 14.94 20.74 -13.95
N ILE A 284 16.20 20.32 -13.86
CA ILE A 284 16.98 19.74 -14.97
C ILE A 284 17.23 18.26 -14.67
N ALA A 285 18.10 17.94 -13.70
CA ALA A 285 18.56 16.58 -13.43
C ALA A 285 17.45 15.61 -13.03
N THR A 286 16.39 16.06 -12.36
CA THR A 286 15.29 15.23 -11.91
C THR A 286 14.23 14.94 -12.98
N CYS A 287 14.40 15.49 -14.18
CA CYS A 287 13.63 15.14 -15.40
C CYS A 287 12.11 15.15 -15.24
N GLY A 288 11.55 16.09 -14.50
CA GLY A 288 10.11 16.22 -14.27
C GLY A 288 9.57 15.46 -13.06
N GLN A 289 10.41 14.78 -12.27
CA GLN A 289 9.93 14.04 -11.10
C GLN A 289 9.37 14.94 -10.01
N ILE A 290 9.95 16.13 -9.78
CA ILE A 290 9.41 17.08 -8.81
C ILE A 290 8.03 17.57 -9.26
N ALA A 291 7.89 17.93 -10.53
CA ALA A 291 6.62 18.35 -11.09
C ALA A 291 5.56 17.25 -11.00
N ALA A 292 5.94 15.99 -11.29
CA ALA A 292 5.04 14.83 -11.19
C ALA A 292 4.60 14.56 -9.74
N LEU A 293 5.50 14.63 -8.76
CA LEU A 293 5.19 14.46 -7.34
C LEU A 293 4.22 15.54 -6.86
N PHE A 294 4.47 16.81 -7.17
CA PHE A 294 3.53 17.88 -6.79
C PHE A 294 2.19 17.78 -7.50
N ALA A 295 2.14 17.37 -8.78
CA ALA A 295 0.88 17.10 -9.46
C ALA A 295 0.09 15.97 -8.79
N SER A 296 0.78 14.94 -8.29
CA SER A 296 0.16 13.87 -7.52
C SER A 296 -0.40 14.38 -6.18
N ALA A 297 0.31 15.27 -5.49
CA ALA A 297 -0.17 15.91 -4.27
C ALA A 297 -1.42 16.76 -4.52
N GLU A 298 -1.46 17.52 -5.62
CA GLU A 298 -2.65 18.29 -6.01
C GLU A 298 -3.86 17.38 -6.30
N ALA A 299 -3.64 16.24 -6.94
CA ALA A 299 -4.69 15.24 -7.18
C ALA A 299 -5.23 14.64 -5.86
N ARG A 300 -4.39 14.52 -4.82
CA ARG A 300 -4.80 14.15 -3.46
C ARG A 300 -5.48 15.28 -2.66
N GLY A 301 -5.59 16.48 -3.23
CA GLY A 301 -6.30 17.62 -2.63
C GLY A 301 -5.40 18.73 -2.07
N HIS A 302 -4.07 18.61 -2.14
CA HIS A 302 -3.11 19.63 -1.70
C HIS A 302 -2.90 20.71 -2.77
N ARG A 303 -3.94 21.49 -3.08
CA ARG A 303 -3.96 22.43 -4.22
C ARG A 303 -3.42 23.83 -3.92
N ALA A 304 -3.02 24.11 -2.69
CA ALA A 304 -2.60 25.45 -2.29
C ALA A 304 -1.09 25.63 -2.44
N GLY A 305 -0.69 26.74 -3.06
CA GLY A 305 0.66 27.25 -3.02
C GLY A 305 1.55 26.96 -4.23
N LEU A 306 1.34 25.90 -5.02
CA LEU A 306 2.12 25.70 -6.24
C LEU A 306 1.67 26.64 -7.34
N ARG A 307 2.61 27.42 -7.91
CA ARG A 307 2.35 28.39 -8.99
C ARG A 307 2.82 27.90 -10.36
N ARG A 308 3.96 27.21 -10.39
CA ARG A 308 4.59 26.77 -11.63
C ARG A 308 5.55 25.63 -11.39
N GLY A 309 5.58 24.65 -12.27
CA GLY A 309 6.63 23.65 -12.42
C GLY A 309 7.24 23.76 -13.81
N LEU A 310 8.56 23.90 -13.92
CA LEU A 310 9.30 24.01 -15.17
C LEU A 310 10.30 22.87 -15.27
N VAL A 311 10.23 22.11 -16.34
CA VAL A 311 11.20 21.05 -16.66
C VAL A 311 12.06 21.54 -17.82
N LEU A 312 13.37 21.54 -17.63
CA LEU A 312 14.33 22.02 -18.61
C LEU A 312 15.20 20.85 -19.10
N PRO A 313 15.65 20.90 -20.37
CA PRO A 313 16.57 19.90 -20.88
C PRO A 313 17.95 20.03 -20.24
N GLU A 314 18.73 18.94 -20.23
CA GLU A 314 20.09 18.91 -19.68
C GLU A 314 21.05 19.88 -20.35
N SER A 315 20.75 20.25 -21.60
CA SER A 315 21.50 21.29 -22.38
C SER A 315 21.36 22.71 -21.81
N ASP A 316 20.41 22.98 -20.94
CA ASP A 316 20.26 24.33 -20.30
C ASP A 316 21.32 24.58 -19.24
N ALA A 317 22.20 23.78 -18.88
CA ALA A 317 23.37 23.95 -17.99
C ALA A 317 23.27 25.03 -16.88
N ALA A 318 22.09 25.56 -16.57
CA ALA A 318 21.89 26.60 -15.57
C ALA A 318 22.05 26.04 -14.14
N ALA A 319 22.78 26.77 -13.29
CA ALA A 319 22.98 26.41 -11.91
C ALA A 319 21.68 26.52 -11.08
N ALA A 320 21.58 25.77 -9.98
CA ALA A 320 20.35 25.63 -9.19
C ALA A 320 19.80 26.96 -8.65
N LEU A 321 20.65 27.84 -8.10
CA LEU A 321 20.19 29.12 -7.55
C LEU A 321 19.67 30.11 -8.62
N PRO A 322 20.34 30.31 -9.75
CA PRO A 322 19.78 31.10 -10.86
C PRO A 322 18.45 30.56 -11.38
N LEU A 323 18.29 29.22 -11.44
CA LEU A 323 17.01 28.59 -11.80
C LEU A 323 15.92 28.90 -10.77
N ALA A 324 16.23 28.74 -9.48
CA ALA A 324 15.30 29.02 -8.40
C ALA A 324 14.80 30.46 -8.42
N GLU A 325 15.72 31.42 -8.57
CA GLU A 325 15.37 32.86 -8.63
C GLU A 325 14.56 33.20 -9.88
N ARG A 326 14.98 32.69 -11.05
CA ARG A 326 14.25 32.88 -12.30
C ARG A 326 12.81 32.41 -12.22
N VAL A 327 12.59 31.16 -11.80
CA VAL A 327 11.23 30.59 -11.74
C VAL A 327 10.37 31.31 -10.70
N ARG A 328 10.97 31.72 -9.57
CA ARG A 328 10.32 32.48 -8.51
C ARG A 328 9.77 33.81 -9.05
N GLN A 329 10.60 34.57 -9.74
CA GLN A 329 10.25 35.87 -10.32
C GLN A 329 9.21 35.73 -11.44
N GLU A 330 9.42 34.82 -12.39
CA GLU A 330 8.52 34.62 -13.53
C GLU A 330 7.11 34.16 -13.08
N ALA A 331 7.02 33.39 -11.98
CA ALA A 331 5.75 32.92 -11.44
C ALA A 331 5.12 33.89 -10.42
N GLY A 332 5.81 34.92 -9.97
CA GLY A 332 5.39 35.78 -8.86
C GLY A 332 5.21 34.98 -7.57
N ALA A 333 6.06 33.94 -7.35
CA ALA A 333 5.99 33.10 -6.18
C ALA A 333 6.84 33.66 -5.03
N THR A 334 6.48 33.29 -3.78
CA THR A 334 7.31 33.67 -2.61
C THR A 334 8.58 32.82 -2.54
N HIS A 335 8.54 31.57 -2.95
CA HIS A 335 9.66 30.65 -2.98
C HIS A 335 9.93 30.13 -4.38
N GLY A 336 11.21 29.96 -4.70
CA GLY A 336 11.69 29.31 -5.92
C GLY A 336 12.60 28.15 -5.58
N LEU A 337 12.33 26.97 -6.10
CA LEU A 337 13.16 25.78 -6.01
C LEU A 337 13.80 25.52 -7.37
N GLY A 338 15.13 25.39 -7.40
CA GLY A 338 15.88 25.06 -8.61
C GLY A 338 16.69 23.78 -8.40
N VAL A 339 16.67 22.87 -9.39
CA VAL A 339 17.55 21.69 -9.43
C VAL A 339 18.39 21.76 -10.69
N GLY A 340 19.71 21.90 -10.50
CA GLY A 340 20.69 22.04 -11.58
C GLY A 340 20.95 20.71 -12.33
N PRO A 341 21.87 20.74 -13.33
CA PRO A 341 22.28 19.56 -14.07
C PRO A 341 23.13 18.62 -13.20
N ILE A 342 23.29 17.38 -13.66
CA ILE A 342 24.23 16.43 -13.06
C ILE A 342 25.66 16.90 -13.35
N ARG A 343 26.49 16.93 -12.29
CA ARG A 343 27.93 17.20 -12.38
C ARG A 343 28.70 16.01 -11.87
N ALA A 344 29.77 15.64 -12.57
CA ALA A 344 30.70 14.63 -12.10
C ALA A 344 31.97 15.31 -11.54
N ILE A 345 32.27 15.11 -10.26
CA ILE A 345 33.46 15.60 -9.58
C ILE A 345 34.17 14.38 -8.97
N ASP A 346 35.40 14.14 -9.35
CA ASP A 346 36.20 13.00 -8.87
C ASP A 346 35.48 11.63 -8.98
N GLY A 347 34.73 11.44 -10.06
CA GLY A 347 33.95 10.20 -10.31
C GLY A 347 32.68 10.08 -9.47
N VAL A 348 32.32 11.10 -8.69
CA VAL A 348 31.07 11.16 -7.93
C VAL A 348 30.10 12.08 -8.66
N GLU A 349 28.90 11.59 -8.96
CA GLU A 349 27.84 12.41 -9.53
C GLU A 349 27.10 13.20 -8.44
N LEU A 350 26.96 14.48 -8.66
CA LEU A 350 26.35 15.44 -7.75
C LEU A 350 25.29 16.26 -8.51
N ILE A 351 24.27 16.67 -7.79
CA ILE A 351 23.34 17.73 -8.22
C ILE A 351 23.32 18.85 -7.19
N GLU A 352 23.14 20.06 -7.67
CA GLU A 352 22.85 21.21 -6.82
C GLU A 352 21.35 21.41 -6.71
N ILE A 353 20.88 21.70 -5.51
CA ILE A 353 19.50 22.06 -5.20
C ILE A 353 19.51 23.43 -4.54
N GLY A 354 18.89 24.42 -5.17
CA GLY A 354 18.81 25.80 -4.71
C GLY A 354 17.39 26.14 -4.27
N LEU A 355 17.24 26.77 -3.12
CA LEU A 355 15.97 27.34 -2.65
C LEU A 355 16.16 28.83 -2.35
N VAL A 356 15.28 29.66 -2.88
CA VAL A 356 15.25 31.10 -2.65
C VAL A 356 13.88 31.49 -2.10
N GLY A 357 13.85 32.22 -0.99
CA GLY A 357 12.60 32.64 -0.34
C GLY A 357 12.80 33.73 0.70
N PRO A 358 11.76 34.11 1.43
CA PRO A 358 11.84 35.11 2.49
C PRO A 358 12.85 34.75 3.60
N GLU A 359 13.07 33.45 3.84
CA GLU A 359 14.01 32.93 4.84
C GLU A 359 15.48 33.06 4.37
N GLY A 360 15.71 33.48 3.13
CA GLY A 360 17.01 33.61 2.51
C GLY A 360 17.27 32.68 1.36
N VAL A 361 18.53 32.40 1.11
CA VAL A 361 19.01 31.54 0.03
C VAL A 361 19.69 30.33 0.60
N GLN A 362 19.31 29.15 0.12
CA GLN A 362 19.93 27.87 0.49
C GLN A 362 20.43 27.16 -0.76
N LEU A 363 21.62 26.58 -0.66
CA LEU A 363 22.22 25.71 -1.68
C LEU A 363 22.67 24.42 -1.03
N VAL A 364 22.20 23.30 -1.55
CA VAL A 364 22.54 21.96 -1.09
C VAL A 364 23.12 21.16 -2.23
N GLU A 365 24.27 20.52 -2.00
CA GLU A 365 24.80 19.49 -2.90
C GLU A 365 24.27 18.13 -2.50
N HIS A 366 23.70 17.40 -3.44
CA HIS A 366 23.21 16.05 -3.22
C HIS A 366 23.99 15.04 -4.08
N ARG A 367 24.60 14.05 -3.41
CA ARG A 367 25.28 12.94 -4.09
C ARG A 367 24.28 11.97 -4.65
N LEU A 368 24.39 11.69 -5.94
CA LEU A 368 23.54 10.72 -6.62
C LEU A 368 24.06 9.30 -6.34
N GLY A 369 23.56 8.67 -5.31
CA GLY A 369 23.87 7.28 -4.96
C GLY A 369 22.70 6.33 -5.27
N GLY A 370 23.01 5.05 -5.56
CA GLY A 370 22.02 4.02 -5.90
C GLY A 370 21.86 3.78 -7.40
N ALA A 371 21.06 2.80 -7.80
CA ALA A 371 20.85 2.42 -9.19
C ALA A 371 19.52 2.97 -9.74
N GLY A 372 19.51 3.32 -11.03
CA GLY A 372 18.31 3.57 -11.82
C GLY A 372 17.37 4.67 -11.27
N THR A 373 16.08 4.38 -11.25
CA THR A 373 14.99 5.30 -10.89
C THR A 373 15.02 5.75 -9.43
N VAL A 374 15.53 4.93 -8.51
CA VAL A 374 15.62 5.25 -7.05
C VAL A 374 16.52 6.46 -6.81
N ARG A 375 17.57 6.63 -7.59
CA ARG A 375 18.53 7.71 -7.52
C ARG A 375 17.88 9.09 -7.79
N MET A 376 17.06 9.19 -8.84
CA MET A 376 16.36 10.43 -9.18
C MET A 376 15.18 10.71 -8.26
N SER A 377 14.46 9.68 -7.83
CA SER A 377 13.41 9.79 -6.82
C SER A 377 13.96 10.36 -5.50
N ARG A 378 15.14 9.87 -5.05
CA ARG A 378 15.80 10.40 -3.87
C ARG A 378 16.19 11.88 -4.04
N ALA A 379 16.73 12.24 -5.19
CA ALA A 379 17.10 13.63 -5.49
C ALA A 379 15.89 14.57 -5.48
N ALA A 380 14.80 14.18 -6.13
CA ALA A 380 13.54 14.93 -6.12
C ALA A 380 12.99 15.10 -4.71
N LYS A 381 12.93 14.00 -3.93
CA LYS A 381 12.46 14.04 -2.54
C LYS A 381 13.38 14.89 -1.65
N THR A 382 14.71 14.91 -1.89
CA THR A 382 15.63 15.79 -1.16
C THR A 382 15.32 17.26 -1.44
N ALA A 383 15.03 17.61 -2.69
CA ALA A 383 14.65 18.98 -3.05
C ALA A 383 13.33 19.40 -2.39
N ILE A 384 12.34 18.50 -2.38
CA ILE A 384 11.05 18.73 -1.74
C ILE A 384 11.19 18.86 -0.21
N ASP A 385 12.03 18.02 0.42
CA ASP A 385 12.29 18.08 1.86
C ASP A 385 13.00 19.37 2.29
N LEU A 386 13.87 19.92 1.42
CA LEU A 386 14.46 21.23 1.64
C LEU A 386 13.39 22.31 1.75
N VAL A 387 12.42 22.34 0.84
CA VAL A 387 11.28 23.27 0.89
C VAL A 387 10.50 23.07 2.19
N ARG A 388 10.14 21.82 2.52
CA ARG A 388 9.38 21.50 3.73
C ARG A 388 10.05 22.03 4.99
N LYS A 389 11.34 21.72 5.18
CA LYS A 389 12.10 22.09 6.38
C LYS A 389 12.29 23.60 6.50
N THR A 390 12.66 24.26 5.40
CA THR A 390 12.91 25.70 5.39
C THR A 390 11.66 26.48 5.77
N VAL A 391 10.53 26.15 5.13
CA VAL A 391 9.27 26.87 5.39
C VAL A 391 8.73 26.60 6.79
N GLN A 392 8.90 25.36 7.32
CA GLN A 392 8.51 25.04 8.69
C GLN A 392 9.31 25.81 9.72
N LEU A 393 10.64 25.96 9.53
CA LEU A 393 11.51 26.74 10.43
C LEU A 393 11.18 28.22 10.41
N GLY A 394 10.86 28.77 9.23
CA GLY A 394 10.44 30.17 9.08
C GLY A 394 9.16 30.50 9.84
N VAL A 395 8.18 29.58 9.86
CA VAL A 395 6.93 29.73 10.62
C VAL A 395 7.19 29.66 12.14
N SER A 396 8.16 28.86 12.58
CA SER A 396 8.51 28.71 14.01
C SER A 396 9.30 29.91 14.55
N ALA A 397 9.94 30.68 13.68
CA ALA A 397 10.76 31.85 14.05
C ALA A 397 10.00 33.18 13.99
N SER A 398 8.76 33.19 13.50
CA SER A 398 7.90 34.38 13.52
C SER A 398 7.25 34.51 14.90
N PRO A 399 7.36 35.65 15.60
CA PRO A 399 6.90 35.85 16.97
C PRO A 399 5.39 35.78 17.12
#